data_0cff155fc9fc7356643521c962aa5ec5
#
_entry.id   0cff155fc9fc7356643521c962aa5ec5
#
_cell.length_a   1.000
_cell.length_b   1.000
_cell.length_c   1.000
_cell.angle_alpha   90.00
_cell.angle_beta   90.00
_cell.angle_gamma   90.00
#
_symmetry.space_group_name_H-M   'P 1'
#
loop_
_entity.id
_entity.type
_entity.pdbx_description
1 polymer ?
#
loop_
_entity_poly.entity_id
_entity_poly.type
_entity_poly.pdbx_seq_one_letter_code
_entity_poly.pdbx_strand_id
1 'polypeptide(L)'
;MAAVGNSNIITRKYLDSLLIETRYMNSSVADQSICLWGERFDSPVMTAALSHLDHFMFEGATDIYASAAAKTGTLLWLGMADDDEVERCAAKGAKMIEIIKPYADRDLIYRKIRHAESLGLLAVGIDIDHPFADDGSLDIVDGYTMAPVTTKELQDLCASTSLPFIVKGVLSVYDANEAVKAGAGGLVLSHHNNRIEYALPPLAALPEIRSKLSRQVPLFVDGEIQTGLDVFKALALGATAVSIGRPLMTAIKNGKEAGMCEYLLKVRKELAKAMSYTGCTSLDKMDPGVIHFASYISSN
;
A
#
# COMPACT_ATOMS: atom_id res chain seq x y z
N MET A 1 27.33 -2.09 7.54
CA MET A 1 26.49 -1.83 8.74
C MET A 1 25.21 -1.18 8.24
N ALA A 2 24.05 -1.61 8.71
CA ALA A 2 22.82 -0.91 8.38
C ALA A 2 22.88 0.52 8.94
N ALA A 3 22.39 1.51 8.19
CA ALA A 3 22.40 2.90 8.64
C ALA A 3 21.62 3.04 9.95
N VAL A 4 22.15 3.80 10.88
CA VAL A 4 21.49 4.12 12.16
C VAL A 4 20.17 4.83 11.82
N GLY A 5 19.07 4.40 12.44
CA GLY A 5 17.74 5.03 12.23
C GLY A 5 16.97 4.53 10.99
N ASN A 6 17.46 3.51 10.28
CA ASN A 6 16.76 2.99 9.09
C ASN A 6 15.33 2.57 9.41
N SER A 7 14.36 3.26 8.82
CA SER A 7 12.93 3.09 9.09
C SER A 7 12.40 1.70 8.67
N ASN A 8 12.99 1.06 7.64
CA ASN A 8 12.62 -0.30 7.28
C ASN A 8 12.99 -1.29 8.39
N ILE A 9 14.19 -1.14 8.98
CA ILE A 9 14.63 -1.99 10.11
C ILE A 9 13.76 -1.76 11.34
N ILE A 10 13.46 -0.50 11.64
CA ILE A 10 12.57 -0.13 12.75
C ILE A 10 11.18 -0.73 12.54
N THR A 11 10.63 -0.61 11.33
CA THR A 11 9.33 -1.16 10.96
C THR A 11 9.31 -2.69 11.05
N ARG A 12 10.35 -3.38 10.56
CA ARG A 12 10.43 -4.84 10.68
C ARG A 12 10.47 -5.29 12.14
N LYS A 13 11.30 -4.65 12.99
CA LYS A 13 11.35 -4.93 14.43
C LYS A 13 10.01 -4.69 15.11
N TYR A 14 9.28 -3.62 14.73
CA TYR A 14 7.93 -3.38 15.25
C TYR A 14 6.98 -4.51 14.87
N LEU A 15 6.93 -4.91 13.60
CA LEU A 15 6.12 -6.03 13.12
C LEU A 15 6.45 -7.34 13.87
N ASP A 16 7.74 -7.62 14.10
CA ASP A 16 8.19 -8.81 14.82
C ASP A 16 7.86 -8.78 16.32
N SER A 17 7.69 -7.58 16.90
CA SER A 17 7.26 -7.43 18.29
C SER A 17 5.76 -7.66 18.52
N LEU A 18 4.97 -7.74 17.44
CA LEU A 18 3.55 -8.02 17.52
C LEU A 18 3.32 -9.54 17.53
N LEU A 19 2.73 -10.04 18.62
CA LEU A 19 2.37 -11.46 18.79
C LEU A 19 0.88 -11.65 18.50
N ILE A 20 0.52 -12.86 18.09
CA ILE A 20 -0.84 -13.24 17.71
C ILE A 20 -1.39 -14.24 18.74
N GLU A 21 -2.49 -13.86 19.40
CA GLU A 21 -3.25 -14.74 20.28
C GLU A 21 -4.13 -15.67 19.45
N THR A 22 -4.06 -16.97 19.72
CA THR A 22 -4.89 -17.95 19.03
C THR A 22 -6.21 -18.19 19.77
N ARG A 23 -7.31 -18.27 18.99
CA ARG A 23 -8.67 -18.52 19.50
C ARG A 23 -9.37 -19.55 18.62
N TYR A 24 -9.36 -20.80 19.03
CA TYR A 24 -9.89 -21.90 18.21
C TYR A 24 -11.38 -22.16 18.45
N MET A 25 -11.87 -21.90 19.67
CA MET A 25 -13.26 -22.21 20.01
C MET A 25 -14.21 -21.29 19.23
N ASN A 26 -15.21 -21.87 18.57
CA ASN A 26 -16.18 -21.20 17.72
C ASN A 26 -15.56 -20.52 16.48
N SER A 27 -14.33 -20.89 16.11
CA SER A 27 -13.73 -20.47 14.85
C SER A 27 -14.26 -21.27 13.67
N SER A 28 -13.98 -20.81 12.45
CA SER A 28 -14.35 -21.49 11.20
C SER A 28 -13.31 -21.22 10.12
N VAL A 29 -13.49 -21.84 8.96
CA VAL A 29 -12.71 -21.50 7.77
C VAL A 29 -12.96 -20.03 7.43
N ALA A 30 -11.87 -19.28 7.24
CA ALA A 30 -11.94 -17.84 7.01
C ALA A 30 -12.33 -17.48 5.58
N ASP A 31 -13.20 -16.48 5.43
CA ASP A 31 -13.42 -15.72 4.20
C ASP A 31 -12.59 -14.43 4.24
N GLN A 32 -11.59 -14.32 3.38
CA GLN A 32 -10.75 -13.14 3.25
C GLN A 32 -11.15 -12.20 2.11
N SER A 33 -12.32 -12.41 1.50
CA SER A 33 -12.78 -11.57 0.41
C SER A 33 -13.09 -10.14 0.85
N ILE A 34 -12.84 -9.20 -0.05
CA ILE A 34 -13.06 -7.76 0.19
C ILE A 34 -13.77 -7.13 -1.01
N CYS A 35 -14.57 -6.10 -0.73
CA CYS A 35 -15.14 -5.23 -1.74
C CYS A 35 -14.53 -3.83 -1.61
N LEU A 36 -13.95 -3.29 -2.70
CA LEU A 36 -13.39 -1.95 -2.77
C LEU A 36 -14.05 -1.22 -3.94
N TRP A 37 -14.73 -0.13 -3.66
CA TRP A 37 -15.40 0.73 -4.66
C TRP A 37 -16.26 -0.05 -5.67
N GLY A 38 -17.00 -1.07 -5.18
CA GLY A 38 -17.88 -1.91 -5.98
C GLY A 38 -17.21 -3.13 -6.63
N GLU A 39 -15.90 -3.24 -6.61
CA GLU A 39 -15.17 -4.40 -7.13
C GLU A 39 -14.84 -5.40 -6.02
N ARG A 40 -15.08 -6.69 -6.28
CA ARG A 40 -14.78 -7.79 -5.35
C ARG A 40 -13.41 -8.39 -5.62
N PHE A 41 -12.64 -8.60 -4.56
CA PHE A 41 -11.37 -9.31 -4.56
C PHE A 41 -11.41 -10.48 -3.58
N ASP A 42 -10.73 -11.58 -3.91
CA ASP A 42 -10.69 -12.78 -3.07
C ASP A 42 -9.81 -12.61 -1.83
N SER A 43 -9.04 -11.53 -1.75
CA SER A 43 -8.11 -11.28 -0.64
C SER A 43 -7.78 -9.79 -0.53
N PRO A 44 -7.53 -9.28 0.70
CA PRO A 44 -7.05 -7.92 0.93
C PRO A 44 -5.55 -7.75 0.64
N VAL A 45 -4.89 -8.77 0.12
CA VAL A 45 -3.48 -8.70 -0.29
C VAL A 45 -3.38 -8.05 -1.66
N MET A 46 -2.59 -6.97 -1.76
CA MET A 46 -2.41 -6.20 -2.98
C MET A 46 -0.92 -6.04 -3.30
N THR A 47 -0.62 -5.62 -4.53
CA THR A 47 0.74 -5.17 -4.86
C THR A 47 0.98 -3.78 -4.30
N ALA A 48 2.24 -3.36 -4.14
CA ALA A 48 2.57 -1.97 -3.79
C ALA A 48 2.75 -1.11 -5.05
N ALA A 49 2.65 0.22 -4.90
CA ALA A 49 2.91 1.18 -5.98
C ALA A 49 4.42 1.24 -6.28
N LEU A 50 4.93 0.21 -6.97
CA LEU A 50 6.32 0.17 -7.43
C LEU A 50 6.47 0.95 -8.73
N SER A 51 7.62 1.58 -8.92
CA SER A 51 8.00 2.34 -10.11
C SER A 51 9.31 1.82 -10.70
N HIS A 52 9.51 2.05 -11.99
CA HIS A 52 10.78 1.76 -12.69
C HIS A 52 11.26 0.31 -12.56
N LEU A 53 10.36 -0.68 -12.51
CA LEU A 53 10.74 -2.09 -12.35
C LEU A 53 11.66 -2.56 -13.47
N ASP A 54 11.42 -2.12 -14.71
CA ASP A 54 12.25 -2.46 -15.85
C ASP A 54 13.68 -1.93 -15.70
N HIS A 55 13.84 -0.73 -15.12
CA HIS A 55 15.15 -0.15 -14.83
C HIS A 55 15.89 -0.87 -13.69
N PHE A 56 15.20 -1.14 -12.58
CA PHE A 56 15.82 -1.74 -11.39
C PHE A 56 16.01 -3.25 -11.47
N MET A 57 15.31 -3.92 -12.38
CA MET A 57 15.34 -5.38 -12.46
C MET A 57 15.82 -5.88 -13.83
N PHE A 58 14.97 -5.77 -14.84
CA PHE A 58 15.23 -6.15 -16.23
C PHE A 58 14.04 -5.73 -17.11
N GLU A 59 14.25 -5.57 -18.39
CA GLU A 59 13.22 -5.21 -19.37
C GLU A 59 12.02 -6.18 -19.32
N GLY A 60 10.81 -5.64 -19.25
CA GLY A 60 9.54 -6.37 -19.13
C GLY A 60 9.17 -6.81 -17.72
N ALA A 61 9.90 -6.38 -16.68
CA ALA A 61 9.56 -6.70 -15.29
C ALA A 61 8.23 -6.09 -14.89
N THR A 62 7.90 -4.89 -15.34
CA THR A 62 6.61 -4.23 -15.10
C THR A 62 5.44 -5.00 -15.73
N ASP A 63 5.61 -5.50 -16.94
CA ASP A 63 4.63 -6.34 -17.64
C ASP A 63 4.37 -7.65 -16.88
N ILE A 64 5.44 -8.27 -16.36
CA ILE A 64 5.34 -9.47 -15.51
C ILE A 64 4.58 -9.16 -14.22
N TYR A 65 4.87 -8.03 -13.60
CA TYR A 65 4.19 -7.57 -12.37
C TYR A 65 2.68 -7.44 -12.59
N ALA A 66 2.28 -6.76 -13.67
CA ALA A 66 0.88 -6.59 -14.03
C ALA A 66 0.20 -7.92 -14.41
N SER A 67 0.86 -8.76 -15.20
CA SER A 67 0.34 -10.06 -15.61
C SER A 67 0.13 -11.02 -14.42
N ALA A 68 1.07 -11.07 -13.48
CA ALA A 68 0.93 -11.88 -12.26
C ALA A 68 -0.21 -11.38 -11.36
N ALA A 69 -0.38 -10.07 -11.25
CA ALA A 69 -1.51 -9.48 -10.53
C ALA A 69 -2.84 -9.88 -11.16
N ALA A 70 -2.96 -9.79 -12.49
CA ALA A 70 -4.15 -10.21 -13.23
C ALA A 70 -4.46 -11.70 -13.03
N LYS A 71 -3.46 -12.58 -13.19
CA LYS A 71 -3.62 -14.04 -13.03
C LYS A 71 -4.05 -14.47 -11.63
N THR A 72 -3.65 -13.71 -10.63
CA THR A 72 -4.00 -14.00 -9.24
C THR A 72 -5.23 -13.23 -8.74
N GLY A 73 -5.86 -12.41 -9.58
CA GLY A 73 -6.97 -11.53 -9.17
C GLY A 73 -6.55 -10.56 -8.06
N THR A 74 -5.28 -10.10 -8.09
CA THR A 74 -4.73 -9.15 -7.12
C THR A 74 -4.89 -7.74 -7.65
N LEU A 75 -5.30 -6.79 -6.80
CA LEU A 75 -5.32 -5.37 -7.15
C LEU A 75 -3.88 -4.90 -7.41
N LEU A 76 -3.67 -4.41 -8.64
CA LEU A 76 -2.38 -3.88 -9.07
C LEU A 76 -2.25 -2.41 -8.66
N TRP A 77 -1.13 -2.05 -8.06
CA TRP A 77 -0.74 -0.67 -7.85
C TRP A 77 0.52 -0.37 -8.65
N LEU A 78 0.53 0.75 -9.35
CA LEU A 78 1.65 1.22 -10.16
C LEU A 78 2.04 2.63 -9.71
N GLY A 79 3.33 2.90 -9.55
CA GLY A 79 3.86 4.21 -9.18
C GLY A 79 4.73 4.80 -10.28
N MET A 80 4.68 6.11 -10.49
CA MET A 80 5.53 6.88 -11.40
C MET A 80 5.80 6.17 -12.74
N ALA A 81 4.75 5.86 -13.46
CA ALA A 81 4.82 5.26 -14.79
C ALA A 81 4.60 6.31 -15.87
N ASP A 82 5.14 6.10 -17.06
CA ASP A 82 4.72 6.85 -18.25
C ASP A 82 3.37 6.31 -18.78
N ASP A 83 2.75 7.05 -19.70
CA ASP A 83 1.41 6.73 -20.18
C ASP A 83 1.39 5.37 -20.92
N ASP A 84 2.43 5.06 -21.71
CA ASP A 84 2.56 3.78 -22.42
C ASP A 84 2.70 2.60 -21.43
N GLU A 85 3.42 2.77 -20.34
CA GLU A 85 3.57 1.75 -19.27
C GLU A 85 2.23 1.50 -18.57
N VAL A 86 1.49 2.56 -18.25
CA VAL A 86 0.13 2.45 -17.67
C VAL A 86 -0.80 1.69 -18.61
N GLU A 87 -0.81 2.03 -19.91
CA GLU A 87 -1.63 1.36 -20.92
C GLU A 87 -1.28 -0.13 -21.05
N ARG A 88 0.03 -0.47 -21.14
CA ARG A 88 0.48 -1.87 -21.20
C ARG A 88 0.06 -2.66 -19.97
N CYS A 89 0.17 -2.07 -18.78
CA CYS A 89 -0.25 -2.71 -17.53
C CYS A 89 -1.77 -2.90 -17.47
N ALA A 90 -2.55 -1.90 -17.84
CA ALA A 90 -4.02 -1.98 -17.89
C ALA A 90 -4.49 -3.06 -18.88
N ALA A 91 -3.81 -3.21 -20.01
CA ALA A 91 -4.10 -4.23 -21.02
C ALA A 91 -3.88 -5.68 -20.51
N LYS A 92 -3.14 -5.90 -19.40
CA LYS A 92 -3.00 -7.23 -18.78
C LYS A 92 -4.29 -7.68 -18.07
N GLY A 93 -5.24 -6.78 -17.82
CA GLY A 93 -6.57 -7.09 -17.29
C GLY A 93 -6.68 -7.12 -15.76
N ALA A 94 -5.64 -6.75 -14.99
CA ALA A 94 -5.78 -6.52 -13.56
C ALA A 94 -6.58 -5.25 -13.30
N LYS A 95 -7.40 -5.23 -12.23
CA LYS A 95 -7.89 -3.97 -11.68
C LYS A 95 -6.68 -3.20 -11.16
N MET A 96 -6.58 -1.91 -11.49
CA MET A 96 -5.35 -1.15 -11.28
C MET A 96 -5.62 0.20 -10.61
N ILE A 97 -4.64 0.65 -9.82
CA ILE A 97 -4.54 1.99 -9.25
C ILE A 97 -3.19 2.58 -9.68
N GLU A 98 -3.20 3.79 -10.23
CA GLU A 98 -1.99 4.57 -10.49
C GLU A 98 -1.75 5.56 -9.36
N ILE A 99 -0.51 5.62 -8.84
CA ILE A 99 -0.05 6.63 -7.89
C ILE A 99 0.91 7.59 -8.60
N ILE A 100 0.44 8.79 -8.80
CA ILE A 100 1.15 9.89 -9.47
C ILE A 100 2.11 10.54 -8.48
N LYS A 101 3.25 11.04 -8.95
CA LYS A 101 4.17 11.84 -8.14
C LYS A 101 3.66 13.27 -7.92
N PRO A 102 4.10 13.94 -6.84
CA PRO A 102 3.69 15.32 -6.55
C PRO A 102 4.48 16.30 -7.44
N TYR A 103 4.32 16.20 -8.76
CA TYR A 103 5.01 17.06 -9.72
C TYR A 103 4.71 18.54 -9.46
N ALA A 104 5.75 19.40 -9.50
CA ALA A 104 5.58 20.86 -9.46
C ALA A 104 4.74 21.36 -10.64
N ASP A 105 4.86 20.71 -11.81
CA ASP A 105 3.93 20.87 -12.93
C ASP A 105 2.58 20.20 -12.60
N ARG A 106 1.65 20.97 -12.04
CA ARG A 106 0.30 20.48 -11.70
C ARG A 106 -0.51 20.08 -12.93
N ASP A 107 -0.26 20.67 -14.09
CA ASP A 107 -0.93 20.28 -15.34
C ASP A 107 -0.57 18.86 -15.75
N LEU A 108 0.65 18.41 -15.47
CA LEU A 108 1.05 17.02 -15.65
C LEU A 108 0.21 16.08 -14.77
N ILE A 109 -0.02 16.45 -13.50
CA ILE A 109 -0.87 15.65 -12.60
C ILE A 109 -2.29 15.54 -13.16
N TYR A 110 -2.90 16.63 -13.58
CA TYR A 110 -4.23 16.62 -14.18
C TYR A 110 -4.29 15.81 -15.49
N ARG A 111 -3.24 15.83 -16.31
CA ARG A 111 -3.17 14.98 -17.53
C ARG A 111 -3.17 13.51 -17.18
N LYS A 112 -2.35 13.09 -16.21
CA LYS A 112 -2.28 11.70 -15.74
C LYS A 112 -3.60 11.22 -15.10
N ILE A 113 -4.25 12.07 -14.32
CA ILE A 113 -5.58 11.76 -13.76
C ILE A 113 -6.59 11.47 -14.89
N ARG A 114 -6.65 12.35 -15.91
CA ARG A 114 -7.55 12.14 -17.06
C ARG A 114 -7.19 10.89 -17.85
N HIS A 115 -5.91 10.57 -18.00
CA HIS A 115 -5.45 9.36 -18.64
C HIS A 115 -5.90 8.11 -17.87
N ALA A 116 -5.67 8.06 -16.56
CA ALA A 116 -6.16 6.97 -15.70
C ALA A 116 -7.68 6.77 -15.80
N GLU A 117 -8.45 7.88 -15.82
CA GLU A 117 -9.91 7.84 -15.98
C GLU A 117 -10.32 7.32 -17.37
N SER A 118 -9.63 7.73 -18.44
CA SER A 118 -9.90 7.27 -19.81
C SER A 118 -9.65 5.76 -20.00
N LEU A 119 -8.71 5.19 -19.24
CA LEU A 119 -8.42 3.76 -19.23
C LEU A 119 -9.36 2.96 -18.32
N GLY A 120 -10.23 3.61 -17.55
CA GLY A 120 -11.15 2.97 -16.61
C GLY A 120 -10.42 2.30 -15.44
N LEU A 121 -9.36 2.91 -14.92
CA LEU A 121 -8.68 2.41 -13.74
C LEU A 121 -9.64 2.40 -12.54
N LEU A 122 -9.36 1.55 -11.54
CA LEU A 122 -10.21 1.44 -10.35
C LEU A 122 -10.13 2.69 -9.46
N ALA A 123 -8.94 3.29 -9.38
CA ALA A 123 -8.68 4.52 -8.65
C ALA A 123 -7.40 5.19 -9.20
N VAL A 124 -7.18 6.43 -8.82
CA VAL A 124 -5.95 7.19 -9.08
C VAL A 124 -5.53 7.89 -7.79
N GLY A 125 -4.27 8.21 -7.62
CA GLY A 125 -3.84 8.89 -6.40
C GLY A 125 -2.52 9.62 -6.55
N ILE A 126 -2.04 10.17 -5.44
CA ILE A 126 -0.80 10.94 -5.37
C ILE A 126 0.05 10.55 -4.17
N ASP A 127 1.37 10.48 -4.34
CA ASP A 127 2.34 10.45 -3.23
C ASP A 127 2.46 11.86 -2.63
N ILE A 128 2.28 12.01 -1.32
CA ILE A 128 2.53 13.30 -0.64
C ILE A 128 3.88 13.35 0.08
N ASP A 129 4.55 12.23 0.21
CA ASP A 129 5.77 12.04 0.99
C ASP A 129 7.06 12.07 0.14
N HIS A 130 6.98 12.53 -1.12
CA HIS A 130 8.12 12.58 -2.03
C HIS A 130 8.38 13.99 -2.64
N PRO A 131 8.15 15.10 -1.90
CA PRO A 131 8.43 16.42 -2.46
C PRO A 131 9.87 16.90 -2.23
N PHE A 132 10.61 16.29 -1.26
CA PHE A 132 11.91 16.79 -0.81
C PHE A 132 13.03 15.77 -1.04
N ALA A 133 14.21 16.26 -1.43
CA ALA A 133 15.47 15.53 -1.45
C ALA A 133 16.07 15.42 -0.04
N ASP A 134 17.16 14.64 0.10
CA ASP A 134 17.81 14.39 1.39
C ASP A 134 18.38 15.64 2.07
N ASP A 135 18.63 16.72 1.31
CA ASP A 135 19.09 18.01 1.84
C ASP A 135 17.93 18.98 2.18
N GLY A 136 16.67 18.54 2.02
CA GLY A 136 15.48 19.34 2.26
C GLY A 136 15.09 20.29 1.12
N SER A 137 15.83 20.32 0.01
CA SER A 137 15.42 21.00 -1.21
C SER A 137 14.29 20.23 -1.91
N LEU A 138 13.66 20.83 -2.94
CA LEU A 138 12.70 20.11 -3.76
C LEU A 138 13.42 19.00 -4.52
N ASP A 139 12.84 17.79 -4.50
CA ASP A 139 13.41 16.64 -5.19
C ASP A 139 13.23 16.74 -6.71
N ILE A 140 14.17 16.18 -7.46
CA ILE A 140 14.11 16.03 -8.91
C ILE A 140 14.24 14.55 -9.26
N VAL A 141 13.17 13.99 -9.81
CA VAL A 141 13.12 12.58 -10.21
C VAL A 141 12.86 12.51 -11.70
N ASP A 142 13.74 11.86 -12.44
CA ASP A 142 13.69 11.72 -13.92
C ASP A 142 13.52 13.08 -14.64
N GLY A 143 14.15 14.14 -14.11
CA GLY A 143 14.08 15.50 -14.68
C GLY A 143 12.82 16.28 -14.29
N TYR A 144 11.91 15.70 -13.52
CA TYR A 144 10.73 16.41 -13.02
C TYR A 144 10.96 16.90 -11.60
N THR A 145 10.70 18.19 -11.36
CA THR A 145 10.72 18.77 -10.01
C THR A 145 9.47 18.32 -9.25
N MET A 146 9.67 17.86 -8.02
CA MET A 146 8.58 17.54 -7.08
C MET A 146 8.28 18.76 -6.21
N ALA A 147 7.04 18.87 -5.70
CA ALA A 147 6.66 19.95 -4.79
C ALA A 147 5.56 19.50 -3.83
N PRO A 148 5.54 20.01 -2.57
CA PRO A 148 4.48 19.72 -1.63
C PRO A 148 3.11 20.08 -2.20
N VAL A 149 2.10 19.32 -1.80
CA VAL A 149 0.70 19.54 -2.18
C VAL A 149 -0.03 20.18 -0.99
N THR A 150 -0.68 21.31 -1.21
CA THR A 150 -1.53 21.95 -0.20
C THR A 150 -2.88 21.24 -0.10
N THR A 151 -3.57 21.39 1.05
CA THR A 151 -4.94 20.85 1.22
C THR A 151 -5.90 21.36 0.14
N LYS A 152 -5.74 22.63 -0.30
CA LYS A 152 -6.57 23.22 -1.36
C LYS A 152 -6.29 22.56 -2.72
N GLU A 153 -5.03 22.41 -3.10
CA GLU A 153 -4.65 21.70 -4.33
C GLU A 153 -5.15 20.26 -4.31
N LEU A 154 -4.98 19.56 -3.17
CA LEU A 154 -5.48 18.19 -3.02
C LEU A 154 -7.00 18.13 -3.20
N GLN A 155 -7.75 19.10 -2.67
CA GLN A 155 -9.18 19.20 -2.87
C GLN A 155 -9.53 19.35 -4.36
N ASP A 156 -8.80 20.20 -5.08
CA ASP A 156 -9.01 20.41 -6.52
C ASP A 156 -8.68 19.14 -7.33
N LEU A 157 -7.60 18.42 -6.95
CA LEU A 157 -7.25 17.12 -7.56
C LEU A 157 -8.34 16.07 -7.31
N CYS A 158 -8.81 15.91 -6.07
CA CYS A 158 -9.89 14.99 -5.75
C CYS A 158 -11.18 15.31 -6.53
N ALA A 159 -11.48 16.59 -6.72
CA ALA A 159 -12.66 17.03 -7.44
C ALA A 159 -12.54 16.93 -8.99
N SER A 160 -11.32 16.71 -9.51
CA SER A 160 -11.07 16.69 -10.96
C SER A 160 -11.38 15.35 -11.63
N THR A 161 -11.78 14.34 -10.89
CA THR A 161 -12.05 13.00 -11.39
C THR A 161 -13.26 12.35 -10.71
N SER A 162 -13.91 11.44 -11.42
CA SER A 162 -14.94 10.56 -10.85
C SER A 162 -14.36 9.32 -10.13
N LEU A 163 -13.08 9.01 -10.35
CA LEU A 163 -12.40 7.91 -9.70
C LEU A 163 -12.17 8.19 -8.22
N PRO A 164 -12.20 7.18 -7.35
CA PRO A 164 -11.68 7.30 -5.99
C PRO A 164 -10.26 7.85 -6.00
N PHE A 165 -10.00 8.95 -5.28
CA PHE A 165 -8.66 9.57 -5.22
C PHE A 165 -7.91 9.12 -3.98
N ILE A 166 -6.71 8.55 -4.16
CA ILE A 166 -5.90 7.98 -3.10
C ILE A 166 -4.77 8.92 -2.69
N VAL A 167 -4.58 9.09 -1.39
CA VAL A 167 -3.42 9.84 -0.86
C VAL A 167 -2.46 8.85 -0.22
N LYS A 168 -1.24 8.77 -0.76
CA LYS A 168 -0.19 7.86 -0.28
C LYS A 168 0.93 8.63 0.42
N GLY A 169 1.53 8.00 1.46
CA GLY A 169 2.59 8.58 2.27
C GLY A 169 2.08 9.22 3.56
N VAL A 170 0.91 8.81 4.02
CA VAL A 170 0.30 9.33 5.24
C VAL A 170 0.86 8.60 6.46
N LEU A 171 1.41 9.33 7.44
CA LEU A 171 1.88 8.77 8.71
C LEU A 171 1.42 9.59 9.94
N SER A 172 0.56 10.57 9.75
CA SER A 172 0.06 11.42 10.83
C SER A 172 -1.46 11.52 10.81
N VAL A 173 -2.05 11.71 11.98
CA VAL A 173 -3.48 12.04 12.10
C VAL A 173 -3.78 13.38 11.40
N TYR A 174 -2.82 14.30 11.40
CA TYR A 174 -2.95 15.59 10.73
C TYR A 174 -3.16 15.41 9.22
N ASP A 175 -2.20 14.76 8.52
CA ASP A 175 -2.30 14.56 7.07
C ASP A 175 -3.49 13.67 6.70
N ALA A 176 -3.80 12.66 7.53
CA ALA A 176 -4.95 11.80 7.33
C ALA A 176 -6.27 12.60 7.32
N ASN A 177 -6.46 13.51 8.29
CA ASN A 177 -7.66 14.34 8.33
C ASN A 177 -7.69 15.40 7.25
N GLU A 178 -6.56 16.02 6.91
CA GLU A 178 -6.49 16.98 5.80
C GLU A 178 -6.81 16.30 4.45
N ALA A 179 -6.27 15.09 4.21
CA ALA A 179 -6.59 14.32 3.02
C ALA A 179 -8.09 13.94 2.94
N VAL A 180 -8.67 13.48 4.06
CA VAL A 180 -10.10 13.13 4.11
C VAL A 180 -11.00 14.36 3.92
N LYS A 181 -10.64 15.53 4.49
CA LYS A 181 -11.35 16.81 4.26
C LYS A 181 -11.25 17.25 2.79
N ALA A 182 -10.11 17.03 2.16
CA ALA A 182 -9.90 17.33 0.74
C ALA A 182 -10.72 16.43 -0.20
N GLY A 183 -11.29 15.32 0.31
CA GLY A 183 -12.13 14.42 -0.48
C GLY A 183 -11.46 13.10 -0.83
N ALA A 184 -10.32 12.76 -0.21
CA ALA A 184 -9.65 11.48 -0.47
C ALA A 184 -10.62 10.28 -0.31
N GLY A 185 -10.59 9.38 -1.27
CA GLY A 185 -11.35 8.13 -1.33
C GLY A 185 -10.62 6.95 -0.67
N GLY A 186 -9.37 7.13 -0.24
CA GLY A 186 -8.56 6.16 0.48
C GLY A 186 -7.19 6.71 0.84
N LEU A 187 -6.54 6.13 1.87
CA LEU A 187 -5.23 6.56 2.35
C LEU A 187 -4.26 5.38 2.38
N VAL A 188 -3.00 5.60 2.00
CA VAL A 188 -1.93 4.61 2.18
C VAL A 188 -0.98 5.09 3.28
N LEU A 189 -0.92 4.34 4.37
CA LEU A 189 0.04 4.55 5.44
C LEU A 189 1.38 3.96 5.02
N SER A 190 2.38 4.82 4.85
CA SER A 190 3.68 4.47 4.27
C SER A 190 4.76 5.45 4.73
N HIS A 191 5.98 4.96 4.97
CA HIS A 191 7.19 5.79 5.07
C HIS A 191 8.05 5.73 3.80
N HIS A 192 7.47 5.31 2.70
CA HIS A 192 8.07 5.29 1.36
C HIS A 192 9.49 4.71 1.33
N ASN A 193 9.65 3.49 1.87
CA ASN A 193 10.92 2.77 1.86
C ASN A 193 12.09 3.53 2.50
N ASN A 194 11.90 4.04 3.75
CA ASN A 194 12.91 4.83 4.47
C ASN A 194 13.20 6.20 3.82
N ARG A 195 12.15 6.92 3.40
CA ARG A 195 12.30 8.27 2.87
C ARG A 195 12.93 9.24 3.87
N ILE A 196 12.71 9.00 5.16
CA ILE A 196 13.36 9.67 6.28
C ILE A 196 13.73 8.62 7.33
N GLU A 197 14.89 8.79 8.00
CA GLU A 197 15.29 7.98 9.14
C GLU A 197 14.36 8.23 10.32
N TYR A 198 14.18 7.20 11.15
CA TYR A 198 13.32 7.22 12.34
C TYR A 198 11.84 7.51 12.05
N ALA A 199 11.38 7.32 10.81
CA ALA A 199 9.96 7.38 10.51
C ALA A 199 9.18 6.38 11.36
N LEU A 200 7.98 6.80 11.78
CA LEU A 200 7.08 5.93 12.53
C LEU A 200 6.69 4.71 11.70
N PRO A 201 6.75 3.47 12.24
CA PRO A 201 6.21 2.31 11.55
C PRO A 201 4.74 2.50 11.17
N PRO A 202 4.32 2.22 9.92
CA PRO A 202 2.93 2.43 9.50
C PRO A 202 1.90 1.72 10.39
N LEU A 203 2.21 0.51 10.86
CA LEU A 203 1.32 -0.21 11.78
C LEU A 203 1.27 0.42 13.18
N ALA A 204 2.28 1.16 13.60
CA ALA A 204 2.23 1.90 14.87
C ALA A 204 1.32 3.15 14.77
N ALA A 205 1.30 3.81 13.61
CA ALA A 205 0.42 4.96 13.35
C ALA A 205 -1.04 4.54 13.10
N LEU A 206 -1.26 3.35 12.56
CA LEU A 206 -2.55 2.90 12.04
C LEU A 206 -3.71 2.97 13.05
N PRO A 207 -3.60 2.43 14.30
CA PRO A 207 -4.74 2.45 15.23
C PRO A 207 -5.17 3.86 15.62
N GLU A 208 -4.22 4.76 15.82
CA GLU A 208 -4.52 6.15 16.16
C GLU A 208 -5.18 6.87 14.98
N ILE A 209 -4.62 6.75 13.76
CA ILE A 209 -5.21 7.34 12.55
C ILE A 209 -6.64 6.80 12.36
N ARG A 210 -6.85 5.48 12.44
CA ARG A 210 -8.18 4.87 12.30
C ARG A 210 -9.19 5.45 13.29
N SER A 211 -8.80 5.64 14.55
CA SER A 211 -9.67 6.13 15.62
C SER A 211 -9.97 7.63 15.52
N LYS A 212 -9.10 8.42 14.90
CA LYS A 212 -9.16 9.88 14.84
C LYS A 212 -9.67 10.43 13.51
N LEU A 213 -9.91 9.58 12.53
CA LEU A 213 -10.43 10.02 11.23
C LEU A 213 -11.83 10.63 11.39
N SER A 214 -12.01 11.80 10.79
CA SER A 214 -13.29 12.54 10.76
C SER A 214 -14.36 11.83 9.91
N ARG A 215 -13.93 11.00 8.94
CA ARG A 215 -14.78 10.16 8.08
C ARG A 215 -14.07 8.84 7.82
N GLN A 216 -14.82 7.75 7.79
CA GLN A 216 -14.25 6.44 7.46
C GLN A 216 -13.95 6.33 5.96
N VAL A 217 -12.72 5.99 5.65
CA VAL A 217 -12.22 5.68 4.30
C VAL A 217 -11.35 4.42 4.37
N PRO A 218 -11.16 3.70 3.24
CA PRO A 218 -10.20 2.61 3.18
C PRO A 218 -8.80 3.07 3.63
N LEU A 219 -8.19 2.31 4.54
CA LEU A 219 -6.80 2.49 4.96
C LEU A 219 -5.97 1.33 4.43
N PHE A 220 -5.03 1.65 3.57
CA PHE A 220 -4.06 0.73 3.03
C PHE A 220 -2.75 0.88 3.78
N VAL A 221 -2.00 -0.20 3.92
CA VAL A 221 -0.70 -0.18 4.61
C VAL A 221 0.34 -0.85 3.75
N ASP A 222 1.53 -0.26 3.65
CA ASP A 222 2.73 -0.88 3.13
C ASP A 222 3.88 -0.79 4.14
N GLY A 223 5.10 -1.20 3.75
CA GLY A 223 6.29 -1.15 4.60
C GLY A 223 6.56 -2.47 5.34
N GLU A 224 7.61 -3.16 4.90
CA GLU A 224 8.13 -4.42 5.49
C GLU A 224 7.12 -5.58 5.64
N ILE A 225 6.03 -5.55 4.90
CA ILE A 225 5.06 -6.65 4.81
C ILE A 225 5.67 -7.78 3.96
N GLN A 226 5.86 -8.96 4.55
CA GLN A 226 6.56 -10.08 3.93
C GLN A 226 5.75 -11.38 3.97
N THR A 227 4.81 -11.54 4.90
CA THR A 227 4.07 -12.78 5.13
C THR A 227 2.57 -12.51 5.30
N GLY A 228 1.76 -13.55 5.16
CA GLY A 228 0.33 -13.47 5.49
C GLY A 228 0.07 -13.17 6.97
N LEU A 229 1.03 -13.47 7.85
CA LEU A 229 0.95 -13.10 9.28
C LEU A 229 1.16 -11.59 9.47
N ASP A 230 2.04 -10.94 8.68
CA ASP A 230 2.17 -9.49 8.71
C ASP A 230 0.90 -8.81 8.18
N VAL A 231 0.32 -9.36 7.10
CA VAL A 231 -0.98 -8.90 6.58
C VAL A 231 -2.06 -9.02 7.65
N PHE A 232 -2.15 -10.17 8.35
CA PHE A 232 -3.10 -10.38 9.44
C PHE A 232 -2.96 -9.32 10.54
N LYS A 233 -1.73 -9.05 10.99
CA LYS A 233 -1.45 -8.01 12.01
C LYS A 233 -1.97 -6.65 11.59
N ALA A 234 -1.72 -6.26 10.33
CA ALA A 234 -2.20 -4.98 9.80
C ALA A 234 -3.73 -4.91 9.75
N LEU A 235 -4.40 -5.96 9.29
CA LEU A 235 -5.86 -6.04 9.25
C LEU A 235 -6.46 -5.98 10.65
N ALA A 236 -5.91 -6.73 11.62
CA ALA A 236 -6.37 -6.72 13.00
C ALA A 236 -6.21 -5.34 13.67
N LEU A 237 -5.18 -4.57 13.29
CA LEU A 237 -4.95 -3.21 13.78
C LEU A 237 -5.77 -2.15 13.03
N GLY A 238 -6.59 -2.53 12.05
CA GLY A 238 -7.54 -1.63 11.40
C GLY A 238 -7.23 -1.26 9.95
N ALA A 239 -6.26 -1.91 9.28
CA ALA A 239 -6.11 -1.77 7.83
C ALA A 239 -7.31 -2.35 7.09
N THR A 240 -7.67 -1.75 5.97
CA THR A 240 -8.68 -2.28 5.05
C THR A 240 -8.06 -3.33 4.13
N ALA A 241 -6.86 -3.05 3.63
CA ALA A 241 -6.09 -3.98 2.80
C ALA A 241 -4.59 -3.64 2.89
N VAL A 242 -3.72 -4.51 2.36
CA VAL A 242 -2.28 -4.46 2.63
C VAL A 242 -1.49 -4.67 1.35
N SER A 243 -0.51 -3.80 1.12
CA SER A 243 0.34 -3.83 -0.07
C SER A 243 1.68 -4.49 0.21
N ILE A 244 2.12 -5.34 -0.73
CA ILE A 244 3.43 -5.99 -0.71
C ILE A 244 4.29 -5.44 -1.85
N GLY A 245 5.50 -4.95 -1.53
CA GLY A 245 6.44 -4.36 -2.50
C GLY A 245 7.65 -5.25 -2.78
N ARG A 246 8.78 -4.95 -2.16
CA ARG A 246 10.09 -5.60 -2.40
C ARG A 246 10.08 -7.14 -2.41
N PRO A 247 9.31 -7.83 -1.57
CA PRO A 247 9.22 -9.29 -1.68
C PRO A 247 8.71 -9.77 -3.03
N LEU A 248 7.81 -9.02 -3.70
CA LEU A 248 7.34 -9.34 -5.04
C LEU A 248 8.44 -9.15 -6.09
N MET A 249 9.28 -8.11 -5.95
CA MET A 249 10.47 -7.94 -6.82
C MET A 249 11.40 -9.14 -6.70
N THR A 250 11.65 -9.62 -5.47
CA THR A 250 12.46 -10.82 -5.23
C THR A 250 11.83 -12.06 -5.86
N ALA A 251 10.52 -12.22 -5.74
CA ALA A 251 9.80 -13.35 -6.35
C ALA A 251 9.87 -13.31 -7.89
N ILE A 252 9.72 -12.13 -8.50
CA ILE A 252 9.89 -11.93 -9.95
C ILE A 252 11.33 -12.22 -10.38
N LYS A 253 12.32 -11.76 -9.63
CA LYS A 253 13.73 -12.02 -9.93
C LYS A 253 14.04 -13.52 -9.98
N ASN A 254 13.47 -14.29 -9.05
CA ASN A 254 13.76 -15.71 -8.88
C ASN A 254 12.91 -16.62 -9.78
N GLY A 255 11.67 -16.25 -10.07
CA GLY A 255 10.72 -17.13 -10.77
C GLY A 255 9.82 -16.42 -11.79
N LYS A 256 10.16 -15.18 -12.16
CA LYS A 256 9.36 -14.38 -13.12
C LYS A 256 7.89 -14.31 -12.67
N GLU A 257 6.97 -14.38 -13.60
CA GLU A 257 5.52 -14.34 -13.34
C GLU A 257 5.05 -15.49 -12.40
N ALA A 258 5.52 -16.71 -12.65
CA ALA A 258 5.15 -17.86 -11.85
C ALA A 258 5.60 -17.70 -10.39
N GLY A 259 6.81 -17.18 -10.16
CA GLY A 259 7.33 -16.92 -8.83
C GLY A 259 6.50 -15.87 -8.07
N MET A 260 6.07 -14.80 -8.73
CA MET A 260 5.19 -13.80 -8.11
C MET A 260 3.80 -14.37 -7.81
N CYS A 261 3.21 -15.12 -8.73
CA CYS A 261 1.92 -15.80 -8.50
C CYS A 261 1.99 -16.74 -7.29
N GLU A 262 3.02 -17.59 -7.23
CA GLU A 262 3.24 -18.51 -6.11
C GLU A 262 3.37 -17.76 -4.77
N TYR A 263 4.15 -16.68 -4.76
CA TYR A 263 4.34 -15.86 -3.56
C TYR A 263 3.02 -15.24 -3.08
N LEU A 264 2.23 -14.62 -3.96
CA LEU A 264 0.93 -14.04 -3.61
C LEU A 264 -0.03 -15.10 -3.07
N LEU A 265 -0.11 -16.26 -3.71
CA LEU A 265 -0.96 -17.37 -3.25
C LEU A 265 -0.49 -17.94 -1.89
N LYS A 266 0.83 -18.01 -1.64
CA LYS A 266 1.39 -18.38 -0.33
C LYS A 266 0.95 -17.41 0.75
N VAL A 267 1.10 -16.10 0.53
CA VAL A 267 0.71 -15.06 1.50
C VAL A 267 -0.79 -15.15 1.82
N ARG A 268 -1.63 -15.37 0.82
CA ARG A 268 -3.08 -15.57 1.04
C ARG A 268 -3.39 -16.80 1.89
N LYS A 269 -2.69 -17.91 1.66
CA LYS A 269 -2.84 -19.12 2.48
C LYS A 269 -2.42 -18.89 3.94
N GLU A 270 -1.33 -18.18 4.16
CA GLU A 270 -0.86 -17.81 5.49
C GLU A 270 -1.86 -16.88 6.21
N LEU A 271 -2.45 -15.91 5.49
CA LEU A 271 -3.50 -15.05 6.01
C LEU A 271 -4.74 -15.84 6.40
N ALA A 272 -5.25 -16.70 5.52
CA ALA A 272 -6.41 -17.57 5.81
C ALA A 272 -6.19 -18.43 7.05
N LYS A 273 -4.97 -19.00 7.19
CA LYS A 273 -4.58 -19.76 8.38
C LYS A 273 -4.64 -18.89 9.63
N ALA A 274 -4.02 -17.70 9.61
CA ALA A 274 -4.02 -16.79 10.76
C ALA A 274 -5.44 -16.40 11.17
N MET A 275 -6.29 -16.04 10.21
CA MET A 275 -7.68 -15.67 10.44
C MET A 275 -8.47 -16.83 11.09
N SER A 276 -8.34 -18.06 10.57
CA SER A 276 -9.02 -19.23 11.14
C SER A 276 -8.48 -19.58 12.54
N TYR A 277 -7.19 -19.37 12.82
CA TYR A 277 -6.57 -19.70 14.12
C TYR A 277 -6.86 -18.67 15.21
N THR A 278 -7.38 -17.51 14.86
CA THR A 278 -7.68 -16.41 15.79
C THR A 278 -9.17 -16.16 15.96
N GLY A 279 -10.04 -16.91 15.26
CA GLY A 279 -11.47 -16.64 15.25
C GLY A 279 -11.88 -15.40 14.44
N CYS A 280 -10.94 -14.70 13.81
CA CYS A 280 -11.19 -13.58 12.90
C CYS A 280 -11.59 -14.13 11.52
N THR A 281 -12.77 -14.72 11.41
CA THR A 281 -13.16 -15.58 10.27
C THR A 281 -13.63 -14.80 9.03
N SER A 282 -13.69 -13.46 9.12
CA SER A 282 -13.97 -12.54 7.98
C SER A 282 -13.37 -11.17 8.28
N LEU A 283 -13.25 -10.30 7.27
CA LEU A 283 -12.60 -8.98 7.44
C LEU A 283 -13.40 -8.03 8.34
N ASP A 284 -14.71 -8.19 8.42
CA ASP A 284 -15.59 -7.47 9.35
C ASP A 284 -15.52 -7.97 10.79
N LYS A 285 -14.90 -9.14 11.02
CA LYS A 285 -14.67 -9.75 12.33
C LYS A 285 -13.22 -9.68 12.80
N MET A 286 -12.41 -8.82 12.17
CA MET A 286 -11.04 -8.58 12.64
C MET A 286 -11.07 -7.95 14.03
N ASP A 287 -10.32 -8.55 14.96
CA ASP A 287 -10.27 -8.12 16.37
C ASP A 287 -8.85 -7.71 16.75
N PRO A 288 -8.61 -6.40 17.08
CA PRO A 288 -7.31 -5.96 17.55
C PRO A 288 -6.89 -6.61 18.88
N GLY A 289 -7.84 -7.14 19.66
CA GLY A 289 -7.58 -7.82 20.92
C GLY A 289 -6.78 -9.13 20.77
N VAL A 290 -6.57 -9.65 19.55
CA VAL A 290 -5.68 -10.79 19.30
C VAL A 290 -4.23 -10.38 19.07
N ILE A 291 -3.92 -9.08 19.05
CA ILE A 291 -2.56 -8.56 18.85
C ILE A 291 -1.98 -8.10 20.18
N HIS A 292 -0.84 -8.66 20.57
CA HIS A 292 -0.13 -8.33 21.80
C HIS A 292 1.29 -7.89 21.53
N PHE A 293 1.81 -6.95 22.32
CA PHE A 293 3.20 -6.54 22.23
C PHE A 293 4.10 -7.46 23.05
N ALA A 294 5.18 -7.93 22.45
CA ALA A 294 6.18 -8.72 23.16
C ALA A 294 7.06 -7.82 24.04
N SER A 295 6.64 -7.55 25.27
CA SER A 295 7.36 -6.72 26.23
C SER A 295 8.76 -7.30 26.63
N TYR A 296 8.99 -8.61 26.43
CA TYR A 296 10.26 -9.26 26.72
C TYR A 296 11.29 -9.17 25.59
N ILE A 297 10.92 -8.70 24.40
CA ILE A 297 11.85 -8.52 23.26
C ILE A 297 12.64 -7.21 23.39
N SER A 298 12.20 -6.28 24.23
CA SER A 298 12.85 -4.97 24.42
C SER A 298 14.02 -4.95 25.42
N SER A 299 14.46 -6.11 25.92
CA SER A 299 15.49 -6.20 26.99
C SER A 299 16.85 -6.69 26.51
N ASN A 300 17.18 -6.64 25.21
CA ASN A 300 18.50 -6.99 24.70
C ASN A 300 19.05 -5.92 23.75
#